data_a889b86d2578c4c5932f2198a79734ed
#
_entry.id   a889b86d2578c4c5932f2198a79734ed
#
_cell.length_a   1.000
_cell.length_b   1.000
_cell.length_c   1.000
_cell.angle_alpha   90.00
_cell.angle_beta   90.00
_cell.angle_gamma   90.00
#
_symmetry.space_group_name_H-M   'P 1'
#
loop_
_entity.id
_entity.type
_entity.pdbx_description
1 polymer ?
#
loop_
_entity_poly.entity_id
_entity_poly.type
_entity_poly.pdbx_seq_one_letter_code
_entity_poly.pdbx_strand_id
1 'polypeptide(L)'
;MARYLSSVFLLFWLIGTVSATEIYQWTDDHGRQIFSDQPADPAAETVELTPSSNRYLFNVKRVYDGDTLVLENNQRVRLLSINTPEISSRYREAEPGGIEARDWLKKQLSENQVYLQYDTEKRDRYDRLLAYAWTPDGDFINEKLL
;
A
#
# COMPACT_ATOMS: atom_id res chain seq x y z
N MET A 1 -39.74 -49.68 -22.17
CA MET A 1 -38.88 -48.63 -22.72
C MET A 1 -39.11 -47.34 -21.94
N ALA A 2 -38.25 -47.06 -20.95
CA ALA A 2 -38.32 -45.86 -20.11
C ALA A 2 -37.25 -44.87 -20.57
N ARG A 3 -37.70 -43.69 -21.03
CA ARG A 3 -36.83 -42.59 -21.48
C ARG A 3 -36.55 -41.67 -20.28
N TYR A 4 -35.31 -41.66 -19.76
CA TYR A 4 -34.87 -40.69 -18.74
C TYR A 4 -34.59 -39.35 -19.42
N LEU A 5 -35.36 -38.30 -19.10
CA LEU A 5 -35.03 -36.90 -19.42
C LEU A 5 -34.03 -36.43 -18.36
N SER A 6 -32.82 -36.17 -18.84
CA SER A 6 -31.76 -35.54 -18.02
C SER A 6 -31.95 -34.02 -18.02
N SER A 7 -32.41 -33.45 -16.89
CA SER A 7 -32.49 -31.99 -16.74
C SER A 7 -31.10 -31.44 -16.42
N VAL A 8 -30.50 -30.74 -17.37
CA VAL A 8 -29.28 -29.97 -17.13
C VAL A 8 -29.66 -28.65 -16.49
N PHE A 9 -29.34 -28.51 -15.20
CA PHE A 9 -29.45 -27.24 -14.46
C PHE A 9 -28.25 -26.36 -14.85
N LEU A 10 -28.46 -25.35 -15.69
CA LEU A 10 -27.49 -24.30 -15.96
C LEU A 10 -27.48 -23.33 -14.77
N LEU A 11 -26.44 -23.43 -13.94
CA LEU A 11 -26.16 -22.44 -12.89
C LEU A 11 -25.61 -21.18 -13.55
N PHE A 12 -26.45 -20.16 -13.72
CA PHE A 12 -26.02 -18.81 -14.09
C PHE A 12 -25.30 -18.17 -12.89
N TRP A 13 -23.97 -18.11 -12.97
CA TRP A 13 -23.18 -17.27 -12.06
C TRP A 13 -23.40 -15.80 -12.44
N LEU A 14 -24.16 -15.07 -11.63
CA LEU A 14 -24.22 -13.61 -11.68
C LEU A 14 -22.86 -13.08 -11.23
N ILE A 15 -22.02 -12.75 -12.19
CA ILE A 15 -20.83 -11.93 -11.94
C ILE A 15 -21.35 -10.51 -11.72
N GLY A 16 -21.47 -10.11 -10.45
CA GLY A 16 -21.76 -8.73 -10.09
C GLY A 16 -20.59 -7.85 -10.59
N THR A 17 -20.88 -7.01 -11.59
CA THR A 17 -19.94 -5.97 -12.00
C THR A 17 -19.82 -4.95 -10.87
N VAL A 18 -18.67 -4.88 -10.22
CA VAL A 18 -18.32 -3.75 -9.36
C VAL A 18 -18.23 -2.53 -10.26
N SER A 19 -19.24 -1.67 -10.19
CA SER A 19 -19.23 -0.38 -10.88
C SER A 19 -18.18 0.49 -10.18
N ALA A 20 -17.09 0.79 -10.85
CA ALA A 20 -16.18 1.82 -10.37
C ALA A 20 -16.97 3.15 -10.31
N THR A 21 -16.92 3.84 -9.21
CA THR A 21 -17.52 5.18 -9.08
C THR A 21 -16.68 6.14 -9.90
N GLU A 22 -17.24 6.64 -11.00
CA GLU A 22 -16.61 7.69 -11.80
C GLU A 22 -16.65 9.00 -11.02
N ILE A 23 -15.53 9.73 -11.02
CA ILE A 23 -15.45 11.09 -10.45
C ILE A 23 -15.35 12.07 -11.60
N TYR A 24 -16.17 13.10 -11.53
CA TYR A 24 -16.23 14.19 -12.49
C TYR A 24 -15.56 15.43 -11.92
N GLN A 25 -14.84 16.16 -12.77
CA GLN A 25 -14.16 17.41 -12.44
C GLN A 25 -14.61 18.52 -13.38
N TRP A 26 -14.89 19.71 -12.86
CA TRP A 26 -15.09 20.93 -13.65
C TRP A 26 -14.66 22.16 -12.86
N THR A 27 -14.58 23.30 -13.52
CA THR A 27 -14.28 24.59 -12.88
C THR A 27 -15.56 25.42 -12.83
N ASP A 28 -15.93 25.92 -11.66
CA ASP A 28 -17.12 26.77 -11.50
C ASP A 28 -16.87 28.21 -12.01
N ASP A 29 -17.91 29.03 -12.05
CA ASP A 29 -17.87 30.44 -12.52
C ASP A 29 -16.94 31.34 -11.66
N HIS A 30 -16.47 30.84 -10.51
CA HIS A 30 -15.55 31.53 -9.60
C HIS A 30 -14.10 31.01 -9.75
N GLY A 31 -13.83 30.13 -10.72
CA GLY A 31 -12.52 29.54 -10.95
C GLY A 31 -12.12 28.44 -9.96
N ARG A 32 -13.07 27.87 -9.21
CA ARG A 32 -12.80 26.78 -8.26
C ARG A 32 -12.97 25.43 -8.94
N GLN A 33 -12.05 24.52 -8.70
CA GLN A 33 -12.21 23.12 -9.13
C GLN A 33 -13.22 22.41 -8.23
N ILE A 34 -14.22 21.80 -8.86
CA ILE A 34 -15.27 21.00 -8.21
C ILE A 34 -15.06 19.54 -8.61
N PHE A 35 -15.22 18.63 -7.66
CA PHE A 35 -15.22 17.19 -7.85
C PHE A 35 -16.55 16.62 -7.36
N SER A 36 -17.14 15.69 -8.13
CA SER A 36 -18.41 15.06 -7.78
C SER A 36 -18.50 13.66 -8.37
N ASP A 37 -19.31 12.81 -7.78
CA ASP A 37 -19.73 11.52 -8.31
C ASP A 37 -20.85 11.62 -9.36
N GLN A 38 -21.32 12.84 -9.66
CA GLN A 38 -22.33 13.13 -10.68
C GLN A 38 -21.88 14.31 -11.53
N PRO A 39 -22.02 14.24 -12.86
CA PRO A 39 -21.73 15.36 -13.76
C PRO A 39 -22.82 16.43 -13.62
N ALA A 40 -22.51 17.50 -12.89
CA ALA A 40 -23.45 18.61 -12.68
C ALA A 40 -23.27 19.76 -13.70
N ASP A 41 -22.21 19.71 -14.51
CA ASP A 41 -21.87 20.70 -15.53
C ASP A 41 -21.64 20.02 -16.89
N PRO A 42 -22.12 20.60 -18.02
CA PRO A 42 -21.83 20.08 -19.35
C PRO A 42 -20.35 20.00 -19.72
N ALA A 43 -19.51 20.78 -19.03
CA ALA A 43 -18.04 20.77 -19.17
C ALA A 43 -17.34 19.82 -18.19
N ALA A 44 -18.10 19.01 -17.44
CA ALA A 44 -17.52 18.05 -16.50
C ALA A 44 -16.78 16.96 -17.25
N GLU A 45 -15.49 16.80 -16.94
CA GLU A 45 -14.65 15.72 -17.46
C GLU A 45 -14.54 14.60 -16.46
N THR A 46 -14.54 13.35 -16.93
CA THR A 46 -14.29 12.19 -16.08
C THR A 46 -12.82 12.17 -15.66
N VAL A 47 -12.57 12.16 -14.37
CA VAL A 47 -11.23 11.97 -13.82
C VAL A 47 -11.02 10.50 -13.54
N GLU A 48 -10.12 9.88 -14.31
CA GLU A 48 -9.58 8.59 -13.90
C GLU A 48 -8.75 8.80 -12.64
N LEU A 49 -9.28 8.37 -11.49
CA LEU A 49 -8.50 8.24 -10.27
C LEU A 49 -7.53 7.07 -10.46
N THR A 50 -6.56 7.25 -11.36
CA THR A 50 -5.37 6.41 -11.25
C THR A 50 -4.76 6.74 -9.91
N PRO A 51 -4.62 5.77 -8.98
CA PRO A 51 -3.82 6.01 -7.80
C PRO A 51 -2.46 6.46 -8.32
N SER A 52 -2.16 7.74 -8.20
CA SER A 52 -0.80 8.23 -8.44
C SER A 52 0.05 7.54 -7.38
N SER A 53 0.50 6.35 -7.71
CA SER A 53 1.45 5.65 -6.87
C SER A 53 2.77 6.39 -7.02
N ASN A 54 2.93 7.50 -6.28
CA ASN A 54 4.22 8.13 -6.04
C ASN A 54 5.11 7.16 -5.24
N ARG A 55 5.16 5.91 -5.74
CA ARG A 55 5.98 4.84 -5.19
C ARG A 55 7.30 4.82 -5.93
N TYR A 56 8.37 4.87 -5.18
CA TYR A 56 9.73 4.85 -5.72
C TYR A 56 10.38 3.54 -5.32
N LEU A 57 11.01 2.85 -6.27
CA LEU A 57 11.74 1.61 -6.03
C LEU A 57 13.11 1.90 -5.43
N PHE A 58 13.44 1.19 -4.35
CA PHE A 58 14.73 1.26 -3.67
C PHE A 58 15.31 -0.13 -3.43
N ASN A 59 16.63 -0.22 -3.41
CA ASN A 59 17.34 -1.39 -2.93
C ASN A 59 17.57 -1.29 -1.41
N VAL A 60 17.26 -2.37 -0.72
CA VAL A 60 17.39 -2.49 0.73
C VAL A 60 18.74 -3.12 1.07
N LYS A 61 19.55 -2.40 1.82
CA LYS A 61 20.86 -2.89 2.31
C LYS A 61 20.69 -3.86 3.48
N ARG A 62 19.76 -3.53 4.39
CA ARG A 62 19.43 -4.37 5.53
C ARG A 62 18.11 -3.96 6.18
N VAL A 63 17.48 -4.91 6.86
CA VAL A 63 16.40 -4.69 7.82
C VAL A 63 17.04 -4.48 9.20
N TYR A 64 16.74 -3.37 9.87
CA TYR A 64 17.27 -3.07 11.19
C TYR A 64 16.42 -3.73 12.29
N ASP A 65 15.11 -3.47 12.29
CA ASP A 65 14.07 -4.07 13.12
C ASP A 65 12.78 -4.29 12.30
N GLY A 66 11.66 -4.58 12.95
CA GLY A 66 10.40 -4.88 12.25
C GLY A 66 9.78 -3.69 11.52
N ASP A 67 10.19 -2.45 11.82
CA ASP A 67 9.63 -1.24 11.22
C ASP A 67 10.68 -0.25 10.69
N THR A 68 11.95 -0.65 10.68
CA THR A 68 13.05 0.20 10.23
C THR A 68 13.95 -0.51 9.22
N LEU A 69 14.09 0.11 8.04
CA LEU A 69 14.96 -0.33 6.94
C LEU A 69 16.19 0.57 6.80
N VAL A 70 17.24 0.03 6.20
CA VAL A 70 18.39 0.80 5.71
C VAL A 70 18.54 0.53 4.21
N LEU A 71 18.49 1.58 3.41
CA LEU A 71 18.65 1.52 1.95
C LEU A 71 20.14 1.45 1.56
N GLU A 72 20.42 1.07 0.31
CA GLU A 72 21.79 1.01 -0.22
C GLU A 72 22.54 2.35 -0.12
N ASN A 73 21.83 3.47 -0.24
CA ASN A 73 22.39 4.81 -0.04
C ASN A 73 22.60 5.19 1.43
N ASN A 74 22.50 4.24 2.36
CA ASN A 74 22.58 4.37 3.82
C ASN A 74 21.48 5.22 4.47
N GLN A 75 20.44 5.62 3.76
CA GLN A 75 19.29 6.27 4.37
C GLN A 75 18.49 5.27 5.21
N ARG A 76 18.06 5.69 6.40
CA ARG A 76 17.17 4.92 7.26
C ARG A 76 15.72 5.29 6.92
N VAL A 77 14.86 4.28 6.85
CA VAL A 77 13.42 4.42 6.60
C VAL A 77 12.67 3.88 7.81
N ARG A 78 11.78 4.69 8.38
CA ARG A 78 10.80 4.30 9.39
C ARG A 78 9.47 4.05 8.71
N LEU A 79 8.97 2.85 8.82
CA LEU A 79 7.66 2.49 8.29
C LEU A 79 6.55 3.17 9.10
N LEU A 80 5.63 3.83 8.39
CA LEU A 80 4.54 4.59 9.00
C LEU A 80 3.43 3.69 9.55
N SER A 81 2.72 4.20 10.55
CA SER A 81 1.51 3.59 11.13
C SER A 81 1.71 2.21 11.77
N ILE A 82 2.94 1.77 11.94
CA ILE A 82 3.29 0.53 12.67
C ILE A 82 4.34 0.82 13.73
N ASN A 83 4.34 0.02 14.77
CA ASN A 83 5.34 0.03 15.82
C ASN A 83 5.58 -1.40 16.25
N THR A 84 6.71 -1.95 15.85
CA THR A 84 7.09 -3.30 16.22
C THR A 84 7.89 -3.32 17.52
N PRO A 85 7.90 -4.45 18.25
CA PRO A 85 8.78 -4.61 19.40
C PRO A 85 10.24 -4.39 19.00
N GLU A 86 10.99 -3.76 19.88
CA GLU A 86 12.39 -3.41 19.65
C GLU A 86 13.31 -4.62 19.76
N ILE A 87 14.32 -4.67 18.92
CA ILE A 87 15.43 -5.61 19.10
C ILE A 87 16.47 -5.05 20.10
N SER A 88 17.28 -5.93 20.67
CA SER A 88 18.34 -5.54 21.59
C SER A 88 19.32 -4.56 20.95
N SER A 89 19.69 -3.55 21.69
CA SER A 89 20.73 -2.59 21.34
C SER A 89 21.66 -2.33 22.53
N ARG A 90 22.71 -1.50 22.36
CA ARG A 90 23.60 -1.11 23.45
C ARG A 90 22.84 -0.46 24.62
N TYR A 91 21.68 0.14 24.40
CA TYR A 91 20.94 0.95 25.37
C TYR A 91 19.56 0.40 25.73
N ARG A 92 19.16 -0.71 25.15
CA ARG A 92 17.81 -1.28 25.34
C ARG A 92 17.87 -2.80 25.26
N GLU A 93 17.18 -3.48 26.15
CA GLU A 93 16.94 -4.92 26.07
C GLU A 93 15.96 -5.23 24.93
N ALA A 94 16.03 -6.48 24.41
CA ALA A 94 15.09 -6.94 23.39
C ALA A 94 13.69 -7.08 23.97
N GLU A 95 12.70 -6.61 23.24
CA GLU A 95 11.30 -6.87 23.53
C GLU A 95 10.86 -8.21 22.88
N PRO A 96 9.97 -8.98 23.52
CA PRO A 96 9.41 -10.17 22.93
C PRO A 96 8.74 -9.87 21.58
N GLY A 97 9.05 -10.65 20.53
CA GLY A 97 8.52 -10.44 19.19
C GLY A 97 9.36 -9.55 18.26
N GLY A 98 10.35 -8.82 18.76
CA GLY A 98 11.15 -7.92 17.93
C GLY A 98 12.01 -8.64 16.89
N ILE A 99 12.60 -9.78 17.27
CA ILE A 99 13.38 -10.61 16.33
C ILE A 99 12.46 -11.21 15.27
N GLU A 100 11.32 -11.70 15.67
CA GLU A 100 10.32 -12.31 14.79
C GLU A 100 9.79 -11.29 13.78
N ALA A 101 9.46 -10.08 14.20
CA ALA A 101 9.01 -9.00 13.33
C ALA A 101 10.10 -8.61 12.30
N ARG A 102 11.34 -8.46 12.74
CA ARG A 102 12.47 -8.19 11.85
C ARG A 102 12.67 -9.30 10.83
N ASP A 103 12.68 -10.56 11.26
CA ASP A 103 12.95 -11.71 10.40
C ASP A 103 11.78 -11.94 9.43
N TRP A 104 10.54 -11.63 9.86
CA TRP A 104 9.38 -11.61 8.97
C TRP A 104 9.56 -10.54 7.88
N LEU A 105 9.87 -9.29 8.24
CA LEU A 105 10.08 -8.21 7.27
C LEU A 105 11.22 -8.55 6.30
N LYS A 106 12.32 -9.11 6.81
CA LYS A 106 13.44 -9.56 5.97
C LYS A 106 13.01 -10.62 4.95
N LYS A 107 12.11 -11.51 5.33
CA LYS A 107 11.56 -12.54 4.43
C LYS A 107 10.67 -11.93 3.35
N GLN A 108 9.86 -10.90 3.69
CA GLN A 108 9.04 -10.20 2.69
C GLN A 108 9.89 -9.46 1.65
N LEU A 109 11.06 -8.99 2.04
CA LEU A 109 12.02 -8.28 1.18
C LEU A 109 13.08 -9.25 0.61
N SER A 110 12.70 -10.46 0.20
CA SER A 110 13.59 -11.51 -0.28
C SER A 110 14.45 -11.08 -1.48
N GLU A 111 13.95 -10.16 -2.31
CA GLU A 111 14.67 -9.59 -3.46
C GLU A 111 15.51 -8.35 -3.09
N ASN A 112 15.57 -7.98 -1.81
CA ASN A 112 16.21 -6.76 -1.33
C ASN A 112 15.69 -5.49 -2.02
N GLN A 113 14.44 -5.48 -2.46
CA GLN A 113 13.78 -4.34 -3.10
C GLN A 113 12.50 -3.97 -2.37
N VAL A 114 12.18 -2.66 -2.38
CA VAL A 114 10.98 -2.12 -1.76
C VAL A 114 10.49 -0.90 -2.53
N TYR A 115 9.19 -0.81 -2.75
CA TYR A 115 8.55 0.44 -3.17
C TYR A 115 8.20 1.25 -1.93
N LEU A 116 8.62 2.52 -1.92
CA LEU A 116 8.31 3.45 -0.85
C LEU A 116 7.43 4.58 -1.37
N GLN A 117 6.43 4.92 -0.58
CA GLN A 117 5.58 6.10 -0.76
C GLN A 117 5.72 7.00 0.47
N TYR A 118 6.18 8.22 0.25
CA TYR A 118 6.34 9.20 1.32
C TYR A 118 5.01 9.84 1.68
N ASP A 119 4.88 10.22 2.95
CA ASP A 119 3.84 11.11 3.42
C ASP A 119 4.23 12.57 3.18
N THR A 120 3.36 13.50 3.58
CA THR A 120 3.60 14.95 3.55
C THR A 120 4.86 15.32 4.31
N GLU A 121 5.04 14.78 5.51
CA GLU A 121 6.28 14.87 6.28
C GLU A 121 7.23 13.74 5.87
N LYS A 122 8.33 14.11 5.22
CA LYS A 122 9.25 13.13 4.65
C LYS A 122 10.26 12.57 5.64
N ARG A 123 10.55 13.26 6.75
CA ARG A 123 11.58 12.88 7.72
C ARG A 123 11.14 13.14 9.14
N ASP A 124 11.59 12.30 10.04
CA ASP A 124 11.44 12.51 11.46
C ASP A 124 12.64 13.31 12.06
N ARG A 125 12.54 13.59 13.38
CA ARG A 125 13.60 14.28 14.15
C ARG A 125 14.95 13.55 14.19
N TYR A 126 14.98 12.27 13.79
CA TYR A 126 16.19 11.45 13.73
C TYR A 126 16.74 11.31 12.31
N ASP A 127 16.24 12.12 11.38
CA ASP A 127 16.58 12.11 9.95
C ASP A 127 16.26 10.79 9.24
N ARG A 128 15.28 10.01 9.75
CA ARG A 128 14.78 8.83 9.06
C ARG A 128 13.70 9.25 8.06
N LEU A 129 13.71 8.66 6.88
CA LEU A 129 12.60 8.80 5.92
C LEU A 129 11.35 8.15 6.49
N LEU A 130 10.22 8.83 6.39
CA LEU A 130 8.90 8.34 6.78
C LEU A 130 8.16 7.85 5.55
N ALA A 131 7.82 6.57 5.49
CA ALA A 131 7.21 5.99 4.31
C ALA A 131 6.30 4.80 4.61
N TYR A 132 5.35 4.60 3.71
CA TYR A 132 4.66 3.33 3.51
C TYR A 132 5.46 2.46 2.55
N ALA A 133 5.40 1.14 2.71
CA ALA A 133 6.23 0.19 1.98
C ALA A 133 5.41 -0.91 1.32
N TRP A 134 5.81 -1.28 0.10
CA TRP A 134 5.24 -2.42 -0.65
C TRP A 134 6.36 -3.30 -1.17
N THR A 135 6.10 -4.60 -1.27
CA THR A 135 6.97 -5.52 -1.98
C THR A 135 6.91 -5.26 -3.50
N PRO A 136 7.88 -5.76 -4.29
CA PRO A 136 7.79 -5.74 -5.76
C PRO A 136 6.52 -6.38 -6.31
N ASP A 137 5.98 -7.39 -5.64
CA ASP A 137 4.74 -8.08 -6.00
C ASP A 137 3.47 -7.27 -5.67
N GLY A 138 3.61 -6.11 -5.01
CA GLY A 138 2.52 -5.21 -4.69
C GLY A 138 1.88 -5.40 -3.31
N ASP A 139 2.41 -6.27 -2.47
CA ASP A 139 1.94 -6.49 -1.10
C ASP A 139 2.23 -5.28 -0.20
N PHE A 140 1.22 -4.79 0.51
CA PHE A 140 1.36 -3.68 1.44
C PHE A 140 1.95 -4.16 2.77
N ILE A 141 3.24 -3.87 2.98
CA ILE A 141 4.02 -4.37 4.11
C ILE A 141 3.47 -3.85 5.44
N ASN A 142 3.09 -2.56 5.50
CA ASN A 142 2.63 -1.94 6.74
C ASN A 142 1.36 -2.60 7.30
N GLU A 143 0.44 -3.02 6.43
CA GLU A 143 -0.78 -3.74 6.83
C GLU A 143 -0.46 -5.14 7.35
N LYS A 144 0.47 -5.83 6.69
CA LYS A 144 0.81 -7.22 7.05
C LYS A 144 1.62 -7.35 8.35
N LEU A 145 2.16 -6.24 8.86
CA LEU A 145 2.89 -6.16 10.13
C LEU A 145 2.01 -5.80 11.33
N LEU A 146 0.72 -5.51 11.13
CA LEU A 146 -0.25 -5.27 12.19
C LEU A 146 -0.77 -6.58 12.76
#